data_302b5cc05f266e6a39795baf5db9094f
#
_entry.id   302b5cc05f266e6a39795baf5db9094f
#
_cell.length_a   1.000
_cell.length_b   1.000
_cell.length_c   1.000
_cell.angle_alpha   90.00
_cell.angle_beta   90.00
_cell.angle_gamma   90.00
#
_symmetry.space_group_name_H-M   'P 1'
#
loop_
_entity.id
_entity.type
_entity.pdbx_description
1 polymer ?
#
loop_
_entity_poly.entity_id
_entity_poly.type
_entity_poly.pdbx_seq_one_letter_code
_entity_poly.pdbx_strand_id
1 'polypeptide(L)'
;MSFILRLKLSAMMFLQFMLVASFWVQLSTYLNNMKIEGIMFSLVMSTMAIGSIFSPLVGMFADRVANSEKVLFVLNLLVAIFLTGAFFSTDPTLIFVCLLLAMCAYMPTWGLTSSIAITNSTAEAFPTIRVFGSLGWVSAAIFSIVASQYFNKTIDGTAIPLACGAAIAFISAVFALTLPATPPQSKGQKMSLSDALGLGAFSMLKDRNVCVFMACVVLWTVAFTIYWMYGSFLQDLGVKNITPVLNVGQISELLFMVLIPVSIKFIGFKKTMAFGIFAMLVRYLFSAFAQDVPNLYWGAIVVHGIIFGFFFVVAQMYIGKKAPKEIQAQAQGLYFFFYGIAQIVATFFSTFLIENIKKTPEVAKSLGCVVADTAASLAKTDWTSVFYNEAGITAFLLFFILVFFKDDVKD
;
A
#
# COMPACT_ATOMS: atom_id res chain seq x y z
N MET A 1 -16.75 9.93 25.21
CA MET A 1 -16.88 8.60 24.54
C MET A 1 -16.73 7.50 25.57
N SER A 2 -17.60 6.47 25.57
CA SER A 2 -17.47 5.32 26.48
C SER A 2 -16.24 4.46 26.13
N PHE A 3 -15.67 3.77 27.12
CA PHE A 3 -14.52 2.86 26.91
C PHE A 3 -14.87 1.75 25.88
N ILE A 4 -16.08 1.18 25.99
CA ILE A 4 -16.56 0.12 25.10
C ILE A 4 -16.64 0.61 23.65
N LEU A 5 -17.14 1.82 23.42
CA LEU A 5 -17.22 2.40 22.08
C LEU A 5 -15.82 2.60 21.48
N ARG A 6 -14.88 3.15 22.28
CA ARG A 6 -13.50 3.32 21.85
C ARG A 6 -12.85 1.99 21.48
N LEU A 7 -13.07 0.95 22.31
CA LEU A 7 -12.56 -0.39 22.04
C LEU A 7 -13.13 -0.97 20.73
N LYS A 8 -14.43 -0.82 20.50
CA LYS A 8 -15.07 -1.29 19.25
C LYS A 8 -14.50 -0.59 18.01
N LEU A 9 -14.35 0.73 18.04
CA LEU A 9 -13.80 1.48 16.92
C LEU A 9 -12.32 1.14 16.68
N SER A 10 -11.54 0.95 17.73
CA SER A 10 -10.14 0.51 17.65
C SER A 10 -10.03 -0.92 17.07
N ALA A 11 -10.88 -1.84 17.53
CA ALA A 11 -10.91 -3.21 17.02
C ALA A 11 -11.33 -3.26 15.53
N MET A 12 -12.28 -2.43 15.12
CA MET A 12 -12.65 -2.28 13.70
C MET A 12 -11.45 -1.87 12.86
N MET A 13 -10.70 -0.83 13.26
CA MET A 13 -9.48 -0.41 12.55
C MET A 13 -8.43 -1.50 12.52
N PHE A 14 -8.21 -2.18 13.65
CA PHE A 14 -7.25 -3.27 13.77
C PHE A 14 -7.57 -4.41 12.78
N LEU A 15 -8.80 -4.92 12.82
CA LEU A 15 -9.23 -6.03 11.96
C LEU A 15 -9.16 -5.65 10.48
N GLN A 16 -9.56 -4.43 10.12
CA GLN A 16 -9.61 -3.98 8.73
C GLN A 16 -8.22 -3.93 8.08
N PHE A 17 -7.21 -3.48 8.82
CA PHE A 17 -5.84 -3.42 8.30
C PHE A 17 -5.11 -4.77 8.42
N MET A 18 -5.39 -5.57 9.45
CA MET A 18 -4.89 -6.93 9.57
C MET A 18 -5.36 -7.82 8.41
N LEU A 19 -6.59 -7.63 7.94
CA LEU A 19 -7.18 -8.36 6.82
C LEU A 19 -6.27 -8.30 5.58
N VAL A 20 -5.97 -7.11 5.10
CA VAL A 20 -5.19 -6.97 3.86
C VAL A 20 -3.73 -7.32 4.07
N ALA A 21 -3.15 -6.96 5.20
CA ALA A 21 -1.75 -7.24 5.49
C ALA A 21 -1.46 -8.75 5.56
N SER A 22 -2.46 -9.57 5.96
CA SER A 22 -2.28 -11.02 6.08
C SER A 22 -1.95 -11.72 4.76
N PHE A 23 -2.29 -11.15 3.60
CA PHE A 23 -1.98 -11.76 2.30
C PHE A 23 -1.24 -10.83 1.34
N TRP A 24 -1.48 -9.50 1.39
CA TRP A 24 -0.95 -8.55 0.42
C TRP A 24 0.57 -8.44 0.47
N VAL A 25 1.15 -8.44 1.68
CA VAL A 25 2.59 -8.26 1.91
C VAL A 25 3.43 -9.32 1.20
N GLN A 26 2.91 -10.54 1.08
CA GLN A 26 3.60 -11.68 0.48
C GLN A 26 2.97 -12.15 -0.84
N LEU A 27 2.04 -11.36 -1.40
CA LEU A 27 1.33 -11.73 -2.62
C LEU A 27 2.28 -11.93 -3.80
N SER A 28 3.29 -11.07 -3.97
CA SER A 28 4.30 -11.22 -5.02
C SER A 28 5.07 -12.55 -4.93
N THR A 29 5.42 -12.96 -3.70
CA THR A 29 6.08 -14.25 -3.45
C THR A 29 5.19 -15.43 -3.83
N TYR A 30 3.90 -15.36 -3.50
CA TYR A 30 2.91 -16.37 -3.88
C TYR A 30 2.76 -16.48 -5.41
N LEU A 31 2.63 -15.35 -6.10
CA LEU A 31 2.51 -15.32 -7.56
C LEU A 31 3.74 -15.91 -8.25
N ASN A 32 4.94 -15.59 -7.75
CA ASN A 32 6.18 -16.18 -8.27
C ASN A 32 6.21 -17.70 -8.12
N ASN A 33 5.81 -18.21 -6.95
CA ASN A 33 5.76 -19.66 -6.70
C ASN A 33 4.73 -20.36 -7.60
N MET A 34 3.64 -19.67 -7.96
CA MET A 34 2.65 -20.12 -8.93
C MET A 34 3.11 -19.95 -10.38
N LYS A 35 4.31 -19.38 -10.63
CA LYS A 35 4.85 -19.06 -11.96
C LYS A 35 3.91 -18.11 -12.75
N ILE A 36 3.23 -17.22 -12.06
CA ILE A 36 2.42 -16.17 -12.65
C ILE A 36 3.36 -15.00 -12.93
N GLU A 37 3.59 -14.69 -14.19
CA GLU A 37 4.56 -13.70 -14.67
C GLU A 37 3.89 -12.73 -15.66
N GLY A 38 4.62 -11.70 -16.11
CA GLY A 38 4.21 -10.79 -17.17
C GLY A 38 2.98 -9.96 -16.83
N ILE A 39 2.12 -9.86 -17.83
CA ILE A 39 0.89 -9.05 -17.74
C ILE A 39 -0.02 -9.55 -16.63
N MET A 40 -0.14 -10.87 -16.43
CA MET A 40 -1.01 -11.41 -15.40
C MET A 40 -0.52 -11.08 -13.99
N PHE A 41 0.80 -11.14 -13.74
CA PHE A 41 1.40 -10.68 -12.48
C PHE A 41 1.08 -9.20 -12.23
N SER A 42 1.29 -8.36 -13.24
CA SER A 42 1.01 -6.91 -13.15
C SER A 42 -0.46 -6.62 -12.88
N LEU A 43 -1.38 -7.33 -13.54
CA LEU A 43 -2.82 -7.20 -13.32
C LEU A 43 -3.20 -7.54 -11.89
N VAL A 44 -2.70 -8.67 -11.35
CA VAL A 44 -2.96 -9.08 -9.96
C VAL A 44 -2.40 -8.05 -8.97
N MET A 45 -1.16 -7.61 -9.14
CA MET A 45 -0.53 -6.62 -8.26
C MET A 45 -1.17 -5.23 -8.38
N SER A 46 -1.89 -4.92 -9.46
CA SER A 46 -2.63 -3.67 -9.66
C SER A 46 -4.04 -3.68 -9.05
N THR A 47 -4.54 -4.81 -8.57
CA THR A 47 -5.94 -4.95 -8.11
C THR A 47 -6.30 -3.98 -6.98
N MET A 48 -5.38 -3.69 -6.06
CA MET A 48 -5.57 -2.70 -5.00
C MET A 48 -5.74 -1.28 -5.57
N ALA A 49 -4.91 -0.88 -6.52
CA ALA A 49 -4.99 0.41 -7.17
C ALA A 49 -6.29 0.54 -8.00
N ILE A 50 -6.66 -0.50 -8.74
CA ILE A 50 -7.92 -0.55 -9.47
C ILE A 50 -9.10 -0.45 -8.51
N GLY A 51 -9.11 -1.21 -7.41
CA GLY A 51 -10.15 -1.18 -6.39
C GLY A 51 -10.32 0.21 -5.75
N SER A 52 -9.23 0.96 -5.59
CA SER A 52 -9.28 2.31 -5.01
C SER A 52 -10.07 3.30 -5.88
N ILE A 53 -10.09 3.12 -7.21
CA ILE A 53 -10.86 3.96 -8.15
C ILE A 53 -12.37 3.87 -7.89
N PHE A 54 -12.84 2.73 -7.40
CA PHE A 54 -14.27 2.53 -7.07
C PHE A 54 -14.65 3.05 -5.68
N SER A 55 -13.70 3.39 -4.83
CA SER A 55 -13.95 3.82 -3.46
C SER A 55 -14.87 5.04 -3.33
N PRO A 56 -14.77 6.11 -4.15
CA PRO A 56 -15.68 7.25 -4.07
C PRO A 56 -17.14 6.88 -4.35
N LEU A 57 -17.39 5.95 -5.27
CA LEU A 57 -18.73 5.51 -5.63
C LEU A 57 -19.41 4.79 -4.47
N VAL A 58 -18.68 3.91 -3.79
CA VAL A 58 -19.18 3.18 -2.61
C VAL A 58 -19.37 4.12 -1.42
N GLY A 59 -18.43 5.05 -1.21
CA GLY A 59 -18.58 6.10 -0.19
C GLY A 59 -19.83 6.94 -0.40
N MET A 60 -20.08 7.37 -1.63
CA MET A 60 -21.28 8.11 -2.01
C MET A 60 -22.57 7.30 -1.76
N PHE A 61 -22.57 5.98 -2.01
CA PHE A 61 -23.68 5.11 -1.71
C PHE A 61 -23.95 5.02 -0.19
N ALA A 62 -22.91 4.84 0.60
CA ALA A 62 -23.02 4.78 2.05
C ALA A 62 -23.53 6.12 2.65
N ASP A 63 -23.05 7.24 2.13
CA ASP A 63 -23.46 8.58 2.62
C ASP A 63 -24.93 8.92 2.34
N ARG A 64 -25.63 8.17 1.49
CA ARG A 64 -27.00 8.50 1.05
C ARG A 64 -28.03 7.43 1.25
N VAL A 65 -27.65 6.16 1.11
CA VAL A 65 -28.62 5.08 0.94
C VAL A 65 -28.65 4.17 2.16
N ALA A 66 -27.51 3.81 2.71
CA ALA A 66 -27.46 2.80 3.75
C ALA A 66 -26.48 3.21 4.88
N ASN A 67 -26.75 2.68 6.07
CA ASN A 67 -25.85 2.89 7.20
C ASN A 67 -24.44 2.34 6.92
N SER A 68 -23.41 3.11 7.25
CA SER A 68 -22.02 2.78 6.93
C SER A 68 -21.56 1.43 7.51
N GLU A 69 -22.01 1.07 8.73
CA GLU A 69 -21.69 -0.22 9.36
C GLU A 69 -22.31 -1.41 8.61
N LYS A 70 -23.49 -1.22 8.01
CA LYS A 70 -24.16 -2.27 7.20
C LYS A 70 -23.46 -2.44 5.84
N VAL A 71 -23.04 -1.33 5.23
CA VAL A 71 -22.24 -1.36 3.99
C VAL A 71 -20.91 -2.05 4.28
N LEU A 72 -20.26 -1.73 5.40
CA LEU A 72 -19.00 -2.38 5.83
C LEU A 72 -19.18 -3.89 6.02
N PHE A 73 -20.28 -4.33 6.63
CA PHE A 73 -20.62 -5.76 6.75
C PHE A 73 -20.65 -6.45 5.39
N VAL A 74 -21.42 -5.90 4.44
CA VAL A 74 -21.58 -6.51 3.10
C VAL A 74 -20.25 -6.55 2.36
N LEU A 75 -19.48 -5.46 2.38
CA LEU A 75 -18.19 -5.39 1.70
C LEU A 75 -17.19 -6.40 2.27
N ASN A 76 -17.07 -6.50 3.60
CA ASN A 76 -16.18 -7.47 4.22
C ASN A 76 -16.63 -8.93 3.95
N LEU A 77 -17.93 -9.19 3.88
CA LEU A 77 -18.44 -10.50 3.49
C LEU A 77 -18.06 -10.86 2.05
N LEU A 78 -18.19 -9.91 1.11
CA LEU A 78 -17.75 -10.07 -0.27
C LEU A 78 -16.23 -10.33 -0.36
N VAL A 79 -15.42 -9.59 0.41
CA VAL A 79 -13.97 -9.83 0.51
C VAL A 79 -13.69 -11.26 0.97
N ALA A 80 -14.38 -11.74 2.02
CA ALA A 80 -14.21 -13.10 2.52
C ALA A 80 -14.54 -14.15 1.44
N ILE A 81 -15.63 -13.97 0.71
CA ILE A 81 -16.07 -14.87 -0.37
C ILE A 81 -15.02 -14.92 -1.48
N PHE A 82 -14.59 -13.75 -1.98
CA PHE A 82 -13.66 -13.69 -3.10
C PHE A 82 -12.24 -14.15 -2.71
N LEU A 83 -11.74 -13.83 -1.52
CA LEU A 83 -10.46 -14.38 -1.04
C LEU A 83 -10.52 -15.90 -0.86
N THR A 84 -11.66 -16.44 -0.43
CA THR A 84 -11.87 -17.90 -0.38
C THR A 84 -11.86 -18.51 -1.77
N GLY A 85 -12.47 -17.85 -2.76
CA GLY A 85 -12.39 -18.26 -4.16
C GLY A 85 -10.96 -18.26 -4.71
N ALA A 86 -10.19 -17.22 -4.41
CA ALA A 86 -8.77 -17.14 -4.79
C ALA A 86 -7.93 -18.24 -4.11
N PHE A 87 -8.20 -18.54 -2.83
CA PHE A 87 -7.50 -19.60 -2.07
C PHE A 87 -7.65 -20.99 -2.70
N PHE A 88 -8.85 -21.34 -3.16
CA PHE A 88 -9.11 -22.65 -3.78
C PHE A 88 -8.74 -22.73 -5.26
N SER A 89 -8.39 -21.60 -5.89
CA SER A 89 -8.05 -21.55 -7.30
C SER A 89 -6.56 -21.80 -7.55
N THR A 90 -6.28 -22.51 -8.64
CA THR A 90 -4.94 -22.61 -9.24
C THR A 90 -4.86 -21.95 -10.62
N ASP A 91 -6.01 -21.46 -11.15
CA ASP A 91 -6.06 -20.73 -12.41
C ASP A 91 -5.69 -19.26 -12.20
N PRO A 92 -4.65 -18.73 -12.87
CA PRO A 92 -4.23 -17.35 -12.76
C PRO A 92 -5.32 -16.33 -13.06
N THR A 93 -6.18 -16.62 -14.06
CA THR A 93 -7.29 -15.73 -14.45
C THR A 93 -8.35 -15.66 -13.33
N LEU A 94 -8.71 -16.79 -12.76
CA LEU A 94 -9.67 -16.83 -11.66
C LEU A 94 -9.11 -16.19 -10.39
N ILE A 95 -7.81 -16.38 -10.09
CA ILE A 95 -7.12 -15.68 -8.99
C ILE A 95 -7.19 -14.16 -9.20
N PHE A 96 -6.89 -13.67 -10.42
CA PHE A 96 -6.97 -12.26 -10.75
C PHE A 96 -8.40 -11.71 -10.55
N VAL A 97 -9.42 -12.39 -11.10
CA VAL A 97 -10.82 -11.92 -10.99
C VAL A 97 -11.26 -11.90 -9.52
N CYS A 98 -10.96 -12.94 -8.77
CA CYS A 98 -11.28 -13.00 -7.34
C CYS A 98 -10.58 -11.88 -6.56
N LEU A 99 -9.28 -11.65 -6.77
CA LEU A 99 -8.55 -10.59 -6.10
C LEU A 99 -9.02 -9.20 -6.53
N LEU A 100 -9.37 -9.00 -7.80
CA LEU A 100 -9.92 -7.74 -8.28
C LEU A 100 -11.24 -7.42 -7.58
N LEU A 101 -12.17 -8.37 -7.53
CA LEU A 101 -13.46 -8.20 -6.87
C LEU A 101 -13.29 -8.03 -5.34
N ALA A 102 -12.37 -8.77 -4.73
CA ALA A 102 -12.01 -8.58 -3.32
C ALA A 102 -11.49 -7.16 -3.07
N MET A 103 -10.60 -6.63 -3.91
CA MET A 103 -10.06 -5.27 -3.75
C MET A 103 -11.08 -4.18 -4.07
N CYS A 104 -11.96 -4.37 -5.05
CA CYS A 104 -13.08 -3.46 -5.31
C CYS A 104 -14.04 -3.36 -4.11
N ALA A 105 -14.22 -4.45 -3.36
CA ALA A 105 -14.99 -4.44 -2.12
C ALA A 105 -14.18 -3.90 -0.92
N TYR A 106 -12.88 -4.20 -0.84
CA TYR A 106 -12.03 -3.84 0.29
C TYR A 106 -11.65 -2.35 0.33
N MET A 107 -11.19 -1.78 -0.79
CA MET A 107 -10.61 -0.42 -0.79
C MET A 107 -11.59 0.66 -0.29
N PRO A 108 -12.89 0.61 -0.62
CA PRO A 108 -13.86 1.55 -0.06
C PRO A 108 -13.98 1.49 1.46
N THR A 109 -13.67 0.35 2.09
CA THR A 109 -13.79 0.18 3.53
C THR A 109 -12.83 1.08 4.32
N TRP A 110 -11.72 1.55 3.71
CA TRP A 110 -10.81 2.49 4.34
C TRP A 110 -11.49 3.84 4.64
N GLY A 111 -12.26 4.34 3.68
CA GLY A 111 -13.06 5.55 3.86
C GLY A 111 -14.21 5.33 4.84
N LEU A 112 -14.92 4.20 4.73
CA LEU A 112 -16.06 3.88 5.60
C LEU A 112 -15.65 3.72 7.06
N THR A 113 -14.56 3.00 7.37
CA THR A 113 -14.08 2.84 8.74
C THR A 113 -13.63 4.17 9.35
N SER A 114 -12.99 5.03 8.55
CA SER A 114 -12.65 6.39 8.97
C SER A 114 -13.91 7.22 9.23
N SER A 115 -14.92 7.17 8.37
CA SER A 115 -16.19 7.87 8.54
C SER A 115 -16.95 7.39 9.78
N ILE A 116 -17.06 6.07 10.00
CA ILE A 116 -17.66 5.48 11.20
C ILE A 116 -16.93 5.95 12.47
N ALA A 117 -15.58 5.93 12.44
CA ALA A 117 -14.78 6.34 13.59
C ALA A 117 -14.93 7.85 13.89
N ILE A 118 -14.89 8.72 12.88
CA ILE A 118 -15.02 10.18 13.04
C ILE A 118 -16.43 10.53 13.53
N THR A 119 -17.47 9.93 12.96
CA THR A 119 -18.87 10.21 13.33
C THR A 119 -19.17 9.81 14.78
N ASN A 120 -18.55 8.74 15.27
CA ASN A 120 -18.84 8.16 16.58
C ASN A 120 -17.75 8.47 17.65
N SER A 121 -16.78 9.34 17.34
CA SER A 121 -15.71 9.75 18.28
C SER A 121 -15.51 11.26 18.27
N THR A 122 -14.58 11.74 19.09
CA THR A 122 -14.15 13.15 19.06
C THR A 122 -12.91 13.29 18.17
N ALA A 123 -12.64 14.51 17.67
CA ALA A 123 -11.47 14.79 16.84
C ALA A 123 -10.14 14.40 17.53
N GLU A 124 -10.08 14.59 18.88
CA GLU A 124 -8.90 14.23 19.68
C GLU A 124 -8.73 12.72 19.84
N ALA A 125 -9.83 11.97 19.84
CA ALA A 125 -9.80 10.51 20.00
C ALA A 125 -9.50 9.77 18.69
N PHE A 126 -9.83 10.33 17.53
CA PHE A 126 -9.68 9.69 16.25
C PHE A 126 -8.24 9.21 15.95
N PRO A 127 -7.18 10.02 16.16
CA PRO A 127 -5.80 9.57 15.91
C PRO A 127 -5.45 8.32 16.72
N THR A 128 -5.89 8.25 17.99
CA THR A 128 -5.60 7.08 18.85
C THR A 128 -6.36 5.83 18.42
N ILE A 129 -7.55 5.97 17.82
CA ILE A 129 -8.30 4.86 17.21
C ILE A 129 -7.59 4.43 15.92
N ARG A 130 -7.14 5.36 15.11
CA ARG A 130 -6.50 5.09 13.81
C ARG A 130 -5.17 4.33 13.94
N VAL A 131 -4.40 4.56 15.02
CA VAL A 131 -3.15 3.82 15.31
C VAL A 131 -3.37 2.31 15.36
N PHE A 132 -4.55 1.84 15.82
CA PHE A 132 -4.87 0.42 15.84
C PHE A 132 -4.90 -0.21 14.44
N GLY A 133 -5.13 0.56 13.39
CA GLY A 133 -4.96 0.10 12.02
C GLY A 133 -3.52 -0.32 11.73
N SER A 134 -2.54 0.52 12.06
CA SER A 134 -1.12 0.18 11.87
C SER A 134 -0.70 -1.01 12.75
N LEU A 135 -1.23 -1.10 13.98
CA LEU A 135 -1.02 -2.27 14.84
C LEU A 135 -1.62 -3.54 14.21
N GLY A 136 -2.80 -3.45 13.60
CA GLY A 136 -3.43 -4.55 12.88
C GLY A 136 -2.57 -5.03 11.71
N TRP A 137 -2.01 -4.08 10.93
CA TRP A 137 -1.09 -4.40 9.84
C TRP A 137 0.12 -5.21 10.32
N VAL A 138 0.82 -4.71 11.34
CA VAL A 138 1.99 -5.40 11.92
C VAL A 138 1.61 -6.76 12.50
N SER A 139 0.45 -6.85 13.16
CA SER A 139 -0.04 -8.09 13.78
C SER A 139 -0.34 -9.20 12.78
N ALA A 140 -0.51 -8.90 11.50
CA ALA A 140 -0.72 -9.92 10.46
C ALA A 140 0.48 -10.88 10.33
N ALA A 141 1.69 -10.47 10.73
CA ALA A 141 2.85 -11.36 10.80
C ALA A 141 2.65 -12.58 11.72
N ILE A 142 1.69 -12.52 12.65
CA ILE A 142 1.43 -13.62 13.59
C ILE A 142 1.13 -14.92 12.85
N PHE A 143 0.49 -14.87 11.69
CA PHE A 143 0.19 -16.08 10.91
C PHE A 143 1.46 -16.78 10.44
N SER A 144 2.44 -16.04 9.89
CA SER A 144 3.72 -16.60 9.46
C SER A 144 4.57 -17.04 10.64
N ILE A 145 4.56 -16.28 11.75
CA ILE A 145 5.30 -16.60 12.98
C ILE A 145 4.76 -17.90 13.60
N VAL A 146 3.44 -18.01 13.77
CA VAL A 146 2.79 -19.20 14.35
C VAL A 146 3.03 -20.41 13.47
N ALA A 147 2.87 -20.29 12.15
CA ALA A 147 3.14 -21.38 11.21
C ALA A 147 4.59 -21.88 11.31
N SER A 148 5.54 -20.96 11.39
CA SER A 148 6.97 -21.30 11.48
C SER A 148 7.34 -21.91 12.83
N GLN A 149 6.90 -21.30 13.94
CA GLN A 149 7.35 -21.71 15.29
C GLN A 149 6.64 -22.95 15.82
N TYR A 150 5.35 -23.10 15.58
CA TYR A 150 4.55 -24.18 16.16
C TYR A 150 4.32 -25.34 15.19
N PHE A 151 4.31 -25.07 13.88
CA PHE A 151 4.05 -26.09 12.87
C PHE A 151 5.27 -26.40 12.00
N ASN A 152 6.38 -25.68 12.21
CA ASN A 152 7.61 -25.80 11.42
C ASN A 152 7.36 -25.71 9.90
N LYS A 153 6.42 -24.83 9.51
CA LYS A 153 6.02 -24.59 8.11
C LYS A 153 6.16 -23.13 7.76
N THR A 154 6.69 -22.86 6.57
CA THR A 154 6.65 -21.52 5.95
C THR A 154 5.39 -21.42 5.13
N ILE A 155 4.51 -20.45 5.45
CA ILE A 155 3.28 -20.18 4.70
C ILE A 155 3.44 -19.06 3.70
N ASP A 156 4.46 -18.22 3.85
CA ASP A 156 4.81 -17.16 2.90
C ASP A 156 5.05 -17.78 1.52
N GLY A 157 4.45 -17.21 0.50
CA GLY A 157 4.51 -17.75 -0.86
C GLY A 157 3.59 -18.95 -1.14
N THR A 158 2.66 -19.26 -0.23
CA THR A 158 1.57 -20.25 -0.44
C THR A 158 0.21 -19.54 -0.54
N ALA A 159 -0.87 -20.28 -0.81
CA ALA A 159 -2.22 -19.75 -0.79
C ALA A 159 -2.77 -19.51 0.65
N ILE A 160 -2.16 -20.10 1.70
CA ILE A 160 -2.66 -20.04 3.09
C ILE A 160 -2.93 -18.59 3.56
N PRO A 161 -2.08 -17.59 3.27
CA PRO A 161 -2.34 -16.20 3.58
C PRO A 161 -3.66 -15.64 3.04
N LEU A 162 -4.12 -16.09 1.87
CA LEU A 162 -5.44 -15.72 1.33
C LEU A 162 -6.56 -16.25 2.23
N ALA A 163 -6.43 -17.50 2.74
CA ALA A 163 -7.38 -18.06 3.69
C ALA A 163 -7.36 -17.31 5.04
N CYS A 164 -6.17 -16.89 5.52
CA CYS A 164 -6.06 -16.04 6.71
C CYS A 164 -6.79 -14.70 6.50
N GLY A 165 -6.58 -14.05 5.35
CA GLY A 165 -7.29 -12.83 4.97
C GLY A 165 -8.80 -13.04 4.89
N ALA A 166 -9.26 -14.15 4.30
CA ALA A 166 -10.68 -14.50 4.21
C ALA A 166 -11.30 -14.69 5.62
N ALA A 167 -10.60 -15.36 6.52
CA ALA A 167 -11.06 -15.55 7.90
C ALA A 167 -11.20 -14.22 8.66
N ILE A 168 -10.19 -13.34 8.56
CA ILE A 168 -10.25 -12.01 9.17
C ILE A 168 -11.35 -11.16 8.51
N ALA A 169 -11.56 -11.26 7.18
CA ALA A 169 -12.63 -10.56 6.49
C ALA A 169 -14.01 -10.99 7.01
N PHE A 170 -14.22 -12.29 7.20
CA PHE A 170 -15.45 -12.82 7.78
C PHE A 170 -15.68 -12.34 9.22
N ILE A 171 -14.62 -12.40 10.07
CA ILE A 171 -14.66 -11.87 11.44
C ILE A 171 -15.00 -10.37 11.42
N SER A 172 -14.36 -9.60 10.52
CA SER A 172 -14.60 -8.16 10.36
C SER A 172 -16.04 -7.87 9.91
N ALA A 173 -16.62 -8.72 9.05
CA ALA A 173 -18.00 -8.61 8.62
C ALA A 173 -18.94 -8.78 9.83
N VAL A 174 -18.82 -9.89 10.56
CA VAL A 174 -19.66 -10.14 11.75
C VAL A 174 -19.48 -9.04 12.80
N PHE A 175 -18.24 -8.60 13.01
CA PHE A 175 -17.92 -7.52 13.95
C PHE A 175 -18.56 -6.19 13.57
N ALA A 176 -18.67 -5.88 12.27
CA ALA A 176 -19.31 -4.66 11.78
C ALA A 176 -20.76 -4.52 12.28
N LEU A 177 -21.50 -5.62 12.47
CA LEU A 177 -22.86 -5.61 13.02
C LEU A 177 -22.95 -5.17 14.50
N THR A 178 -21.82 -5.17 15.20
CA THR A 178 -21.74 -4.72 16.61
C THR A 178 -21.40 -3.24 16.74
N LEU A 179 -21.04 -2.56 15.64
CA LEU A 179 -20.68 -1.15 15.61
C LEU A 179 -21.92 -0.26 15.86
N PRO A 180 -21.71 0.98 16.29
CA PRO A 180 -22.81 1.92 16.44
C PRO A 180 -23.42 2.24 15.08
N ALA A 181 -24.74 2.44 15.08
CA ALA A 181 -25.44 2.87 13.88
C ALA A 181 -24.88 4.21 13.36
N THR A 182 -24.43 4.21 12.12
CA THR A 182 -23.87 5.40 11.45
C THR A 182 -24.72 5.69 10.21
N PRO A 183 -25.83 6.44 10.41
CA PRO A 183 -26.79 6.69 9.33
C PRO A 183 -26.17 7.60 8.25
N PRO A 184 -26.75 7.56 7.02
CA PRO A 184 -26.33 8.40 5.91
C PRO A 184 -26.31 9.88 6.26
N GLN A 185 -25.17 10.54 6.10
CA GLN A 185 -24.99 11.96 6.47
C GLN A 185 -25.64 12.92 5.45
N SER A 186 -25.78 12.49 4.20
CA SER A 186 -26.27 13.31 3.09
C SER A 186 -27.56 12.75 2.48
N LYS A 187 -28.42 12.16 3.29
CA LYS A 187 -29.70 11.57 2.83
C LYS A 187 -30.55 12.62 2.11
N GLY A 188 -30.89 12.34 0.85
CA GLY A 188 -31.76 13.20 0.03
C GLY A 188 -31.03 14.35 -0.68
N GLN A 189 -29.74 14.56 -0.48
CA GLN A 189 -28.98 15.57 -1.25
C GLN A 189 -28.65 15.06 -2.65
N LYS A 190 -28.84 15.92 -3.66
CA LYS A 190 -28.35 15.67 -5.03
C LYS A 190 -26.88 16.04 -5.09
N MET A 191 -26.02 15.10 -5.41
CA MET A 191 -24.63 15.36 -5.73
C MET A 191 -24.36 14.86 -7.13
N SER A 192 -23.57 15.55 -7.90
CA SER A 192 -23.18 15.06 -9.23
C SER A 192 -22.13 13.95 -9.10
N LEU A 193 -22.04 13.11 -10.10
CA LEU A 193 -20.94 12.11 -10.18
C LEU A 193 -19.58 12.82 -10.19
N SER A 194 -19.50 14.02 -10.75
CA SER A 194 -18.30 14.86 -10.74
C SER A 194 -17.85 15.24 -9.33
N ASP A 195 -18.79 15.53 -8.43
CA ASP A 195 -18.46 15.85 -7.03
C ASP A 195 -17.96 14.62 -6.28
N ALA A 196 -18.60 13.45 -6.52
CA ALA A 196 -18.18 12.18 -5.92
C ALA A 196 -16.77 11.75 -6.37
N LEU A 197 -16.42 12.02 -7.62
CA LEU A 197 -15.10 11.75 -8.17
C LEU A 197 -14.06 12.86 -7.85
N GLY A 198 -14.47 13.90 -7.15
CA GLY A 198 -13.57 15.01 -6.77
C GLY A 198 -13.11 15.85 -7.94
N LEU A 199 -13.88 15.89 -9.06
CA LEU A 199 -13.48 16.59 -10.27
C LEU A 199 -13.35 18.10 -10.08
N GLY A 200 -14.02 18.69 -9.08
CA GLY A 200 -13.86 20.10 -8.71
C GLY A 200 -12.43 20.48 -8.32
N ALA A 201 -11.68 19.54 -7.71
CA ALA A 201 -10.30 19.75 -7.34
C ALA A 201 -9.34 19.81 -8.54
N PHE A 202 -9.73 19.37 -9.74
CA PHE A 202 -8.91 19.54 -10.95
C PHE A 202 -8.64 21.00 -11.28
N SER A 203 -9.49 21.92 -10.79
CA SER A 203 -9.23 23.36 -10.90
C SER A 203 -7.92 23.79 -10.21
N MET A 204 -7.47 23.06 -9.19
CA MET A 204 -6.19 23.31 -8.51
C MET A 204 -4.97 23.09 -9.41
N LEU A 205 -5.10 22.28 -10.46
CA LEU A 205 -4.04 22.06 -11.44
C LEU A 205 -3.73 23.31 -12.30
N LYS A 206 -4.53 24.37 -12.20
CA LYS A 206 -4.17 25.68 -12.75
C LYS A 206 -3.01 26.33 -12.00
N ASP A 207 -2.79 25.99 -10.74
CA ASP A 207 -1.60 26.39 -9.98
C ASP A 207 -0.40 25.53 -10.41
N ARG A 208 0.62 26.20 -10.94
CA ARG A 208 1.86 25.56 -11.40
C ARG A 208 2.53 24.73 -10.28
N ASN A 209 2.50 25.21 -9.04
CA ASN A 209 3.14 24.51 -7.92
C ASN A 209 2.38 23.23 -7.56
N VAL A 210 1.05 23.25 -7.67
CA VAL A 210 0.22 22.04 -7.52
C VAL A 210 0.51 21.04 -8.65
N CYS A 211 0.69 21.47 -9.90
CA CYS A 211 1.11 20.57 -10.99
C CYS A 211 2.48 19.93 -10.72
N VAL A 212 3.45 20.72 -10.27
CA VAL A 212 4.78 20.21 -9.89
C VAL A 212 4.68 19.23 -8.72
N PHE A 213 3.87 19.54 -7.72
CA PHE A 213 3.60 18.65 -6.60
C PHE A 213 2.98 17.31 -7.06
N MET A 214 1.96 17.36 -7.93
CA MET A 214 1.36 16.11 -8.47
C MET A 214 2.34 15.31 -9.32
N ALA A 215 3.22 15.97 -10.07
CA ALA A 215 4.31 15.29 -10.77
C ALA A 215 5.28 14.60 -9.79
N CYS A 216 5.60 15.23 -8.64
CA CYS A 216 6.37 14.57 -7.59
C CYS A 216 5.65 13.35 -7.02
N VAL A 217 4.32 13.42 -6.81
CA VAL A 217 3.51 12.28 -6.35
C VAL A 217 3.56 11.13 -7.34
N VAL A 218 3.40 11.41 -8.63
CA VAL A 218 3.48 10.40 -9.69
C VAL A 218 4.86 9.75 -9.73
N LEU A 219 5.93 10.53 -9.77
CA LEU A 219 7.31 10.02 -9.81
C LEU A 219 7.66 9.22 -8.55
N TRP A 220 7.22 9.69 -7.37
CA TRP A 220 7.41 8.97 -6.12
C TRP A 220 6.69 7.62 -6.15
N THR A 221 5.45 7.60 -6.65
CA THR A 221 4.67 6.37 -6.77
C THR A 221 5.33 5.39 -7.72
N VAL A 222 5.86 5.87 -8.85
CA VAL A 222 6.61 5.03 -9.80
C VAL A 222 7.80 4.39 -9.12
N ALA A 223 8.64 5.18 -8.44
CA ALA A 223 9.79 4.65 -7.73
C ALA A 223 9.41 3.75 -6.54
N PHE A 224 8.33 4.08 -5.81
CA PHE A 224 7.94 3.32 -4.62
C PHE A 224 7.32 1.95 -4.94
N THR A 225 6.64 1.81 -6.07
CA THR A 225 5.79 0.64 -6.39
C THR A 225 6.58 -0.67 -6.41
N ILE A 226 7.85 -0.68 -6.78
CA ILE A 226 8.72 -1.87 -6.72
C ILE A 226 8.76 -2.48 -5.31
N TYR A 227 8.50 -1.71 -4.25
CA TYR A 227 8.45 -2.21 -2.88
C TYR A 227 7.35 -3.26 -2.66
N TRP A 228 6.26 -3.20 -3.41
CA TRP A 228 5.23 -4.23 -3.35
C TRP A 228 5.70 -5.60 -3.86
N MET A 229 6.81 -5.60 -4.62
CA MET A 229 7.47 -6.81 -5.15
C MET A 229 8.71 -7.19 -4.31
N TYR A 230 8.93 -6.51 -3.17
CA TYR A 230 10.10 -6.73 -2.32
C TYR A 230 10.13 -8.15 -1.72
N GLY A 231 8.96 -8.79 -1.56
CA GLY A 231 8.87 -10.18 -1.17
C GLY A 231 9.60 -11.12 -2.14
N SER A 232 9.48 -10.87 -3.45
CA SER A 232 10.20 -11.63 -4.49
C SER A 232 11.72 -11.45 -4.40
N PHE A 233 12.17 -10.21 -4.18
CA PHE A 233 13.58 -9.91 -3.95
C PHE A 233 14.15 -10.64 -2.73
N LEU A 234 13.46 -10.60 -1.59
CA LEU A 234 13.87 -11.28 -0.36
C LEU A 234 13.87 -12.81 -0.53
N GLN A 235 12.91 -13.34 -1.28
CA GLN A 235 12.86 -14.77 -1.63
C GLN A 235 14.11 -15.19 -2.42
N ASP A 236 14.50 -14.40 -3.43
CA ASP A 236 15.68 -14.65 -4.25
C ASP A 236 16.99 -14.55 -3.46
N LEU A 237 17.02 -13.71 -2.39
CA LEU A 237 18.11 -13.67 -1.43
C LEU A 237 18.12 -14.88 -0.46
N GLY A 238 17.10 -15.77 -0.51
CA GLY A 238 16.97 -16.91 0.40
C GLY A 238 16.46 -16.56 1.80
N VAL A 239 15.86 -15.38 1.98
CA VAL A 239 15.29 -14.96 3.26
C VAL A 239 14.05 -15.81 3.56
N LYS A 240 14.02 -16.40 4.75
CA LYS A 240 12.87 -17.14 5.27
C LYS A 240 11.95 -16.22 6.06
N ASN A 241 10.65 -16.56 6.13
CA ASN A 241 9.66 -15.79 6.88
C ASN A 241 9.64 -14.30 6.47
N ILE A 242 9.34 -14.05 5.21
CA ILE A 242 9.41 -12.73 4.55
C ILE A 242 8.48 -11.71 5.23
N THR A 243 7.27 -12.12 5.61
CA THR A 243 6.27 -11.22 6.23
C THR A 243 6.77 -10.60 7.54
N PRO A 244 7.30 -11.33 8.52
CA PRO A 244 7.90 -10.74 9.71
C PRO A 244 9.04 -9.78 9.41
N VAL A 245 9.87 -10.09 8.41
CA VAL A 245 11.01 -9.26 7.99
C VAL A 245 10.52 -7.93 7.42
N LEU A 246 9.55 -7.94 6.51
CA LEU A 246 8.97 -6.72 5.94
C LEU A 246 8.23 -5.88 7.00
N ASN A 247 7.64 -6.51 8.01
CA ASN A 247 6.95 -5.79 9.09
C ASN A 247 7.88 -4.96 9.98
N VAL A 248 9.19 -5.21 10.01
CA VAL A 248 10.15 -4.30 10.66
C VAL A 248 10.06 -2.90 10.03
N GLY A 249 9.86 -2.81 8.72
CA GLY A 249 9.62 -1.54 8.04
C GLY A 249 8.35 -0.83 8.53
N GLN A 250 7.27 -1.57 8.77
CA GLN A 250 6.02 -1.00 9.29
C GLN A 250 6.15 -0.52 10.75
N ILE A 251 6.95 -1.23 11.57
CA ILE A 251 7.27 -0.78 12.92
C ILE A 251 8.07 0.52 12.86
N SER A 252 9.04 0.63 11.95
CA SER A 252 9.79 1.87 11.75
C SER A 252 8.88 3.03 11.33
N GLU A 253 7.84 2.77 10.53
CA GLU A 253 6.84 3.78 10.15
C GLU A 253 6.13 4.37 11.39
N LEU A 254 5.67 3.52 12.32
CA LEU A 254 5.05 3.99 13.55
C LEU A 254 5.98 4.91 14.36
N LEU A 255 7.27 4.59 14.41
CA LEU A 255 8.26 5.39 15.13
C LEU A 255 8.52 6.73 14.44
N PHE A 256 8.70 6.74 13.12
CA PHE A 256 9.02 7.96 12.37
C PHE A 256 7.81 8.88 12.17
N MET A 257 6.57 8.38 12.18
CA MET A 257 5.37 9.22 12.10
C MET A 257 5.29 10.28 13.21
N VAL A 258 5.79 9.97 14.41
CA VAL A 258 5.81 10.92 15.53
C VAL A 258 6.71 12.13 15.24
N LEU A 259 7.71 11.97 14.37
CA LEU A 259 8.64 13.03 14.02
C LEU A 259 8.14 13.95 12.89
N ILE A 260 7.04 13.60 12.20
CA ILE A 260 6.51 14.38 11.07
C ILE A 260 6.18 15.84 11.48
N PRO A 261 5.39 16.10 12.53
CA PRO A 261 5.07 17.48 12.93
C PRO A 261 6.33 18.28 13.28
N VAL A 262 7.29 17.64 13.94
CA VAL A 262 8.56 18.25 14.31
C VAL A 262 9.36 18.62 13.06
N SER A 263 9.46 17.69 12.11
CA SER A 263 10.17 17.93 10.84
C SER A 263 9.53 19.08 10.05
N ILE A 264 8.20 19.08 9.87
CA ILE A 264 7.50 20.15 9.15
C ILE A 264 7.74 21.49 9.80
N LYS A 265 7.66 21.58 11.14
CA LYS A 265 7.89 22.81 11.90
C LYS A 265 9.31 23.39 11.70
N PHE A 266 10.33 22.54 11.68
CA PHE A 266 11.72 23.00 11.60
C PHE A 266 12.26 23.19 10.20
N ILE A 267 11.86 22.35 9.24
CA ILE A 267 12.43 22.37 7.88
C ILE A 267 11.41 22.54 6.76
N GLY A 268 10.10 22.58 7.08
CA GLY A 268 8.99 22.78 6.14
C GLY A 268 8.63 21.54 5.35
N PHE A 269 7.56 21.62 4.55
CA PHE A 269 7.03 20.51 3.75
C PHE A 269 8.01 20.01 2.71
N LYS A 270 8.62 20.92 1.93
CA LYS A 270 9.56 20.61 0.85
C LYS A 270 10.74 19.75 1.33
N LYS A 271 11.44 20.22 2.36
CA LYS A 271 12.65 19.54 2.85
C LYS A 271 12.30 18.22 3.54
N THR A 272 11.15 18.16 4.24
CA THR A 272 10.66 16.91 4.85
C THR A 272 10.39 15.86 3.76
N MET A 273 9.66 16.22 2.69
CA MET A 273 9.41 15.33 1.56
C MET A 273 10.70 14.92 0.85
N ALA A 274 11.63 15.86 0.63
CA ALA A 274 12.94 15.59 0.02
C ALA A 274 13.76 14.60 0.87
N PHE A 275 13.69 14.68 2.20
CA PHE A 275 14.35 13.73 3.08
C PHE A 275 13.74 12.32 2.98
N GLY A 276 12.40 12.21 2.84
CA GLY A 276 11.72 10.94 2.54
C GLY A 276 12.18 10.31 1.21
N ILE A 277 12.35 11.15 0.16
CA ILE A 277 12.88 10.71 -1.14
C ILE A 277 14.36 10.29 -1.02
N PHE A 278 15.17 11.04 -0.27
CA PHE A 278 16.56 10.67 -0.02
C PHE A 278 16.67 9.30 0.71
N ALA A 279 15.82 9.05 1.70
CA ALA A 279 15.77 7.75 2.36
C ALA A 279 15.38 6.61 1.38
N MET A 280 14.53 6.89 0.38
CA MET A 280 14.19 5.94 -0.67
C MET A 280 15.40 5.65 -1.59
N LEU A 281 16.20 6.66 -1.93
CA LEU A 281 17.45 6.47 -2.66
C LEU A 281 18.41 5.56 -1.87
N VAL A 282 18.58 5.81 -0.56
CA VAL A 282 19.40 4.97 0.32
C VAL A 282 18.88 3.52 0.34
N ARG A 283 17.55 3.32 0.40
CA ARG A 283 16.93 1.99 0.29
C ARG A 283 17.40 1.25 -0.95
N TYR A 284 17.29 1.87 -2.12
CA TYR A 284 17.61 1.19 -3.37
C TYR A 284 19.11 0.90 -3.52
N LEU A 285 19.97 1.78 -3.02
CA LEU A 285 21.40 1.50 -2.95
C LEU A 285 21.69 0.31 -2.03
N PHE A 286 21.11 0.26 -0.83
CA PHE A 286 21.26 -0.89 0.07
C PHE A 286 20.71 -2.18 -0.56
N SER A 287 19.60 -2.11 -1.28
CA SER A 287 19.02 -3.26 -1.97
C SER A 287 19.89 -3.73 -3.13
N ALA A 288 20.49 -2.81 -3.89
CA ALA A 288 21.39 -3.14 -4.99
C ALA A 288 22.61 -3.91 -4.51
N PHE A 289 23.19 -3.51 -3.37
CA PHE A 289 24.36 -4.16 -2.79
C PHE A 289 24.02 -5.40 -1.92
N ALA A 290 22.75 -5.66 -1.62
CA ALA A 290 22.36 -6.77 -0.72
C ALA A 290 22.63 -8.15 -1.31
N GLN A 291 22.83 -8.28 -2.64
CA GLN A 291 23.25 -9.54 -3.26
C GLN A 291 24.71 -9.90 -2.89
N ASP A 292 25.57 -8.90 -2.73
CA ASP A 292 26.98 -9.08 -2.36
C ASP A 292 27.18 -9.05 -0.84
N VAL A 293 26.38 -8.26 -0.14
CA VAL A 293 26.40 -8.09 1.33
C VAL A 293 25.01 -8.35 1.91
N PRO A 294 24.65 -9.60 2.19
CA PRO A 294 23.27 -10.03 2.47
C PRO A 294 22.55 -9.22 3.56
N ASN A 295 23.22 -8.82 4.61
CA ASN A 295 22.59 -8.09 5.73
C ASN A 295 22.18 -6.64 5.41
N LEU A 296 22.56 -6.08 4.26
CA LEU A 296 22.17 -4.72 3.86
C LEU A 296 20.66 -4.58 3.62
N TYR A 297 19.94 -5.67 3.30
CA TYR A 297 18.48 -5.60 3.16
C TYR A 297 17.78 -5.13 4.45
N TRP A 298 18.34 -5.36 5.63
CA TRP A 298 17.77 -4.84 6.88
C TRP A 298 17.79 -3.30 6.91
N GLY A 299 18.91 -2.68 6.47
CA GLY A 299 18.98 -1.22 6.32
C GLY A 299 17.94 -0.69 5.34
N ALA A 300 17.76 -1.39 4.21
CA ALA A 300 16.75 -1.04 3.22
C ALA A 300 15.30 -1.13 3.76
N ILE A 301 15.03 -2.08 4.67
CA ILE A 301 13.73 -2.26 5.30
C ILE A 301 13.48 -1.19 6.38
N VAL A 302 14.45 -0.94 7.25
CA VAL A 302 14.28 -0.01 8.39
C VAL A 302 14.00 1.43 7.93
N VAL A 303 14.54 1.89 6.82
CA VAL A 303 14.28 3.23 6.29
C VAL A 303 12.86 3.42 5.74
N HIS A 304 12.04 2.35 5.70
CA HIS A 304 10.67 2.39 5.18
C HIS A 304 9.81 3.46 5.85
N GLY A 305 9.90 3.58 7.15
CA GLY A 305 9.09 4.54 7.90
C GLY A 305 9.40 6.00 7.54
N ILE A 306 10.67 6.30 7.23
CA ILE A 306 11.05 7.64 6.75
C ILE A 306 10.48 7.86 5.35
N ILE A 307 10.59 6.89 4.46
CA ILE A 307 10.12 7.01 3.07
C ILE A 307 8.62 7.26 3.04
N PHE A 308 7.85 6.42 3.72
CA PHE A 308 6.40 6.49 3.70
C PHE A 308 5.89 7.69 4.49
N GLY A 309 6.36 7.87 5.73
CA GLY A 309 5.92 8.95 6.60
C GLY A 309 6.28 10.33 6.04
N PHE A 310 7.53 10.54 5.66
CA PHE A 310 8.05 11.87 5.30
C PHE A 310 7.72 12.29 3.87
N PHE A 311 7.32 11.36 2.99
CA PHE A 311 6.77 11.77 1.71
C PHE A 311 5.27 11.52 1.63
N PHE A 312 4.79 10.28 1.71
CA PHE A 312 3.40 9.95 1.44
C PHE A 312 2.41 10.64 2.39
N VAL A 313 2.68 10.61 3.70
CA VAL A 313 1.81 11.26 4.69
C VAL A 313 1.96 12.78 4.62
N VAL A 314 3.18 13.29 4.49
CA VAL A 314 3.44 14.73 4.39
C VAL A 314 2.84 15.32 3.12
N ALA A 315 2.85 14.59 2.01
CA ALA A 315 2.21 15.02 0.76
C ALA A 315 0.69 15.16 0.92
N GLN A 316 0.03 14.24 1.63
CA GLN A 316 -1.39 14.37 1.95
C GLN A 316 -1.67 15.58 2.85
N MET A 317 -0.80 15.85 3.82
CA MET A 317 -0.92 17.04 4.68
C MET A 317 -0.75 18.32 3.87
N TYR A 318 0.23 18.35 2.95
CA TYR A 318 0.47 19.53 2.08
C TYR A 318 -0.75 19.84 1.22
N ILE A 319 -1.28 18.86 0.47
CA ILE A 319 -2.42 19.10 -0.41
C ILE A 319 -3.69 19.46 0.37
N GLY A 320 -3.87 18.88 1.56
CA GLY A 320 -4.96 19.24 2.46
C GLY A 320 -4.88 20.68 2.97
N LYS A 321 -3.69 21.17 3.31
CA LYS A 321 -3.48 22.57 3.72
C LYS A 321 -3.54 23.54 2.55
N LYS A 322 -3.08 23.14 1.37
CA LYS A 322 -3.09 23.96 0.14
C LYS A 322 -4.50 24.17 -0.41
N ALA A 323 -5.39 23.21 -0.22
CA ALA A 323 -6.75 23.25 -0.73
C ALA A 323 -7.62 24.25 0.06
N PRO A 324 -8.48 25.04 -0.63
CA PRO A 324 -9.57 25.76 0.02
C PRO A 324 -10.43 24.81 0.87
N LYS A 325 -10.99 25.33 1.98
CA LYS A 325 -11.77 24.52 2.94
C LYS A 325 -12.92 23.77 2.27
N GLU A 326 -13.55 24.38 1.28
CA GLU A 326 -14.72 23.88 0.56
C GLU A 326 -14.41 22.63 -0.28
N ILE A 327 -13.14 22.44 -0.69
CA ILE A 327 -12.73 21.35 -1.58
C ILE A 327 -11.61 20.49 -1.00
N GLN A 328 -11.33 20.56 0.31
CA GLN A 328 -10.24 19.77 0.93
C GLN A 328 -10.40 18.27 0.72
N ALA A 329 -11.61 17.72 0.87
CA ALA A 329 -11.89 16.32 0.63
C ALA A 329 -11.66 15.94 -0.85
N GLN A 330 -12.07 16.82 -1.78
CA GLN A 330 -11.84 16.62 -3.22
C GLN A 330 -10.35 16.69 -3.58
N ALA A 331 -9.57 17.54 -2.90
CA ALA A 331 -8.13 17.64 -3.09
C ALA A 331 -7.41 16.36 -2.65
N GLN A 332 -7.85 15.72 -1.55
CA GLN A 332 -7.38 14.38 -1.18
C GLN A 332 -7.76 13.34 -2.24
N GLY A 333 -8.98 13.43 -2.79
CA GLY A 333 -9.41 12.60 -3.90
C GLY A 333 -8.52 12.75 -5.14
N LEU A 334 -8.14 13.99 -5.49
CA LEU A 334 -7.22 14.29 -6.59
C LEU A 334 -5.83 13.65 -6.35
N TYR A 335 -5.30 13.74 -5.12
CA TYR A 335 -4.05 13.09 -4.74
C TYR A 335 -4.12 11.57 -4.97
N PHE A 336 -5.15 10.92 -4.45
CA PHE A 336 -5.31 9.48 -4.60
C PHE A 336 -5.61 9.04 -6.04
N PHE A 337 -6.26 9.88 -6.83
CA PHE A 337 -6.46 9.62 -8.26
C PHE A 337 -5.13 9.55 -9.02
N PHE A 338 -4.25 10.54 -8.85
CA PHE A 338 -2.92 10.52 -9.46
C PHE A 338 -2.05 9.39 -8.93
N TYR A 339 -2.08 9.16 -7.62
CA TYR A 339 -1.40 8.04 -6.98
C TYR A 339 -1.87 6.69 -7.56
N GLY A 340 -3.18 6.46 -7.65
CA GLY A 340 -3.74 5.20 -8.14
C GLY A 340 -3.38 4.91 -9.60
N ILE A 341 -3.54 5.91 -10.50
CA ILE A 341 -3.14 5.76 -11.91
C ILE A 341 -1.63 5.51 -12.02
N ALA A 342 -0.82 6.29 -11.30
CA ALA A 342 0.63 6.12 -11.31
C ALA A 342 1.03 4.73 -10.80
N GLN A 343 0.36 4.21 -9.78
CA GLN A 343 0.63 2.88 -9.24
C GLN A 343 0.31 1.76 -10.24
N ILE A 344 -0.79 1.88 -11.00
CA ILE A 344 -1.09 0.90 -12.06
C ILE A 344 0.05 0.89 -13.09
N VAL A 345 0.40 2.05 -13.64
CA VAL A 345 1.48 2.17 -14.64
C VAL A 345 2.80 1.67 -14.07
N ALA A 346 3.12 2.05 -12.83
CA ALA A 346 4.34 1.67 -12.16
C ALA A 346 4.44 0.17 -11.89
N THR A 347 3.31 -0.51 -11.62
CA THR A 347 3.30 -1.96 -11.44
C THR A 347 3.72 -2.67 -12.70
N PHE A 348 3.18 -2.26 -13.86
CA PHE A 348 3.60 -2.81 -15.17
C PHE A 348 5.08 -2.49 -15.45
N PHE A 349 5.52 -1.27 -15.17
CA PHE A 349 6.92 -0.87 -15.33
C PHE A 349 7.87 -1.69 -14.45
N SER A 350 7.57 -1.85 -13.16
CA SER A 350 8.39 -2.64 -12.24
C SER A 350 8.43 -4.12 -12.65
N THR A 351 7.31 -4.69 -13.10
CA THR A 351 7.27 -6.05 -13.64
C THR A 351 8.15 -6.18 -14.88
N PHE A 352 8.04 -5.20 -15.80
CA PHE A 352 8.88 -5.15 -17.00
C PHE A 352 10.38 -5.12 -16.64
N LEU A 353 10.79 -4.32 -15.66
CA LEU A 353 12.17 -4.29 -15.20
C LEU A 353 12.61 -5.66 -14.65
N ILE A 354 11.80 -6.28 -13.78
CA ILE A 354 12.10 -7.57 -13.14
C ILE A 354 12.24 -8.68 -14.20
N GLU A 355 11.42 -8.67 -15.24
CA GLU A 355 11.43 -9.71 -16.26
C GLU A 355 12.54 -9.55 -17.30
N ASN A 356 12.88 -8.31 -17.64
CA ASN A 356 13.84 -8.06 -18.73
C ASN A 356 15.28 -7.85 -18.24
N ILE A 357 15.47 -7.48 -16.98
CA ILE A 357 16.79 -7.33 -16.38
C ILE A 357 17.17 -8.65 -15.71
N LYS A 358 17.74 -9.57 -16.49
CA LYS A 358 18.20 -10.89 -16.03
C LYS A 358 19.72 -10.94 -15.98
N LYS A 359 20.29 -11.72 -15.05
CA LYS A 359 21.73 -12.01 -15.03
C LYS A 359 22.12 -12.69 -16.34
N THR A 360 23.15 -12.16 -16.99
CA THR A 360 23.65 -12.77 -18.23
C THR A 360 24.16 -14.19 -17.98
N PRO A 361 24.04 -15.11 -18.95
CA PRO A 361 24.49 -16.51 -18.80
C PRO A 361 25.97 -16.67 -18.41
N GLU A 362 26.83 -15.72 -18.73
CA GLU A 362 28.25 -15.72 -18.34
C GLU A 362 28.44 -15.57 -16.83
N VAL A 363 27.63 -14.75 -16.15
CA VAL A 363 27.63 -14.62 -14.70
C VAL A 363 27.05 -15.87 -14.05
N ALA A 364 26.08 -16.52 -14.65
CA ALA A 364 25.55 -17.80 -14.21
C ALA A 364 26.57 -18.93 -14.33
N LYS A 365 27.45 -18.92 -15.36
CA LYS A 365 28.58 -19.86 -15.52
C LYS A 365 29.63 -19.72 -14.42
N SER A 366 29.96 -18.47 -14.00
CA SER A 366 30.93 -18.23 -12.92
C SER A 366 30.43 -18.70 -11.56
N LEU A 367 29.11 -18.91 -11.38
CA LEU A 367 28.47 -19.44 -10.18
C LEU A 367 28.28 -20.97 -10.18
N GLY A 368 28.90 -21.70 -11.15
CA GLY A 368 28.94 -23.18 -11.14
C GLY A 368 27.69 -23.88 -11.70
N CYS A 369 26.83 -23.22 -12.43
CA CYS A 369 25.69 -23.86 -13.12
C CYS A 369 26.12 -24.46 -14.47
N VAL A 370 26.22 -25.77 -14.53
CA VAL A 370 26.81 -26.54 -15.64
C VAL A 370 25.74 -27.10 -16.60
N VAL A 371 24.84 -26.40 -17.17
CA VAL A 371 24.12 -26.88 -18.38
C VAL A 371 23.47 -25.70 -19.13
N ALA A 372 23.86 -25.46 -20.37
CA ALA A 372 23.48 -24.29 -21.17
C ALA A 372 21.97 -24.18 -21.49
N ASP A 373 21.23 -25.28 -21.61
CA ASP A 373 19.80 -25.29 -21.94
C ASP A 373 18.89 -25.10 -20.72
N THR A 374 19.39 -25.40 -19.53
CA THR A 374 18.71 -25.12 -18.24
C THR A 374 19.02 -23.71 -17.73
N ALA A 375 20.11 -23.10 -18.14
CA ALA A 375 20.54 -21.77 -17.72
C ALA A 375 19.61 -20.65 -18.21
N ALA A 376 19.02 -20.78 -19.38
CA ALA A 376 18.08 -19.80 -19.92
C ALA A 376 16.74 -19.80 -19.19
N SER A 377 16.29 -20.97 -18.65
CA SER A 377 15.07 -21.08 -17.85
C SER A 377 15.27 -20.74 -16.37
N LEU A 378 16.52 -20.55 -15.92
CA LEU A 378 16.93 -20.26 -14.54
C LEU A 378 17.60 -18.91 -14.40
N ALA A 379 17.54 -18.01 -15.39
CA ALA A 379 18.11 -16.68 -15.30
C ALA A 379 17.36 -15.88 -14.24
N LYS A 380 17.91 -15.87 -13.01
CA LYS A 380 17.39 -15.05 -11.91
C LYS A 380 17.42 -13.58 -12.27
N THR A 381 16.47 -12.82 -11.73
CA THR A 381 16.45 -11.37 -11.88
C THR A 381 17.76 -10.76 -11.37
N ASP A 382 18.32 -9.85 -12.14
CA ASP A 382 19.45 -9.04 -11.69
C ASP A 382 18.94 -7.87 -10.85
N TRP A 383 18.70 -8.14 -9.57
CA TRP A 383 18.17 -7.16 -8.62
C TRP A 383 19.10 -5.96 -8.44
N THR A 384 20.41 -6.13 -8.61
CA THR A 384 21.37 -5.02 -8.56
C THR A 384 21.04 -4.00 -9.64
N SER A 385 20.91 -4.44 -10.89
CA SER A 385 20.55 -3.56 -12.01
C SER A 385 19.13 -3.00 -11.91
N VAL A 386 18.17 -3.78 -11.42
CA VAL A 386 16.79 -3.29 -11.15
C VAL A 386 16.82 -2.15 -10.15
N PHE A 387 17.50 -2.31 -9.01
CA PHE A 387 17.54 -1.27 -7.98
C PHE A 387 18.39 -0.06 -8.36
N TYR A 388 19.40 -0.20 -9.24
CA TYR A 388 20.09 0.97 -9.80
C TYR A 388 19.17 1.80 -10.71
N ASN A 389 18.30 1.18 -11.50
CA ASN A 389 17.27 1.91 -12.27
C ASN A 389 16.32 2.69 -11.33
N GLU A 390 15.82 2.05 -10.28
CA GLU A 390 14.95 2.71 -9.29
C GLU A 390 15.70 3.82 -8.51
N ALA A 391 16.96 3.64 -8.19
CA ALA A 391 17.81 4.67 -7.61
C ALA A 391 17.98 5.87 -8.55
N GLY A 392 18.13 5.63 -9.86
CA GLY A 392 18.19 6.69 -10.87
C GLY A 392 16.90 7.51 -10.94
N ILE A 393 15.73 6.85 -10.98
CA ILE A 393 14.42 7.52 -10.94
C ILE A 393 14.26 8.32 -9.65
N THR A 394 14.67 7.75 -8.52
CA THR A 394 14.57 8.40 -7.20
C THR A 394 15.51 9.60 -7.10
N ALA A 395 16.73 9.52 -7.64
CA ALA A 395 17.66 10.64 -7.70
C ALA A 395 17.14 11.77 -8.58
N PHE A 396 16.53 11.45 -9.72
CA PHE A 396 15.85 12.42 -10.56
C PHE A 396 14.70 13.09 -9.83
N LEU A 397 13.86 12.33 -9.11
CA LEU A 397 12.77 12.87 -8.29
C LEU A 397 13.32 13.80 -7.20
N LEU A 398 14.40 13.43 -6.52
CA LEU A 398 15.02 14.27 -5.51
C LEU A 398 15.51 15.61 -6.10
N PHE A 399 16.16 15.57 -7.24
CA PHE A 399 16.52 16.78 -7.97
C PHE A 399 15.29 17.59 -8.35
N PHE A 400 14.26 16.94 -8.90
CA PHE A 400 13.04 17.58 -9.38
C PHE A 400 12.30 18.35 -8.25
N ILE A 401 12.09 17.74 -7.09
CA ILE A 401 11.43 18.41 -5.96
C ILE A 401 12.29 19.56 -5.42
N LEU A 402 13.61 19.40 -5.36
CA LEU A 402 14.50 20.43 -4.85
C LEU A 402 14.57 21.66 -5.76
N VAL A 403 14.42 21.48 -7.06
CA VAL A 403 14.52 22.58 -8.05
C VAL A 403 13.16 23.22 -8.31
N PHE A 404 12.14 22.44 -8.57
CA PHE A 404 10.87 22.92 -9.13
C PHE A 404 9.76 23.13 -8.11
N PHE A 405 9.70 22.34 -7.03
CA PHE A 405 8.67 22.49 -6.02
C PHE A 405 9.00 23.64 -5.07
N LYS A 406 7.98 24.44 -4.75
CA LYS A 406 8.10 25.56 -3.78
C LYS A 406 7.27 25.23 -2.54
N ASP A 407 7.83 25.51 -1.37
CA ASP A 407 7.11 25.42 -0.10
C ASP A 407 6.30 26.71 0.08
N ASP A 408 5.04 26.70 -0.36
CA ASP A 408 4.15 27.83 -0.38
C ASP A 408 3.01 27.74 0.64
N VAL A 409 3.06 26.72 1.48
CA VAL A 409 2.13 26.51 2.60
C VAL A 409 2.86 26.85 3.90
N LYS A 410 2.45 27.92 4.55
CA LYS A 410 2.97 28.29 5.90
C LYS A 410 2.14 27.56 6.97
N ASP A 411 2.81 27.20 8.07
CA ASP A 411 2.16 26.66 9.27
C ASP A 411 1.23 27.67 9.95
#